data_6a71cf42647e9c190bec026de22ca3f1
#
_entry.id   6a71cf42647e9c190bec026de22ca3f1
#
_cell.length_a   1.000
_cell.length_b   1.000
_cell.length_c   1.000
_cell.angle_alpha   90.00
_cell.angle_beta   90.00
_cell.angle_gamma   90.00
#
_symmetry.space_group_name_H-M   'P 1'
#
loop_
_entity.id
_entity.type
_entity.pdbx_description
1 polymer ?
#
loop_
_entity_poly.entity_id
_entity_poly.type
_entity_poly.pdbx_seq_one_letter_code
_entity_poly.pdbx_strand_id
1 'polypeptide(L)'
;MQVKEMMTANPVCCTSDTSLPDVARLMTVKDCGEIPVVEDTVSRLPIGVVTDRDIVCRTIANDLNPLNLTAADCMSKPIVTVTPDMSLEECCRIMEERLIRRVPVVDERGACVGIISLADIALHTGKNVAGHIVREVSEPTLTASAASV
;
A
#
# COMPACT_ATOMS: atom_id res chain seq x y z
N MET A 1 -18.53 7.39 8.95
CA MET A 1 -18.11 7.08 7.57
C MET A 1 -17.37 5.77 7.51
N GLN A 2 -17.59 5.02 6.47
CA GLN A 2 -16.98 3.71 6.24
C GLN A 2 -15.92 3.79 5.15
N VAL A 3 -14.98 2.84 5.16
CA VAL A 3 -13.89 2.76 4.19
C VAL A 3 -14.38 2.79 2.73
N LYS A 4 -15.45 2.06 2.41
CA LYS A 4 -16.02 2.01 1.05
C LYS A 4 -16.46 3.36 0.48
N GLU A 5 -16.75 4.32 1.35
CA GLU A 5 -17.15 5.68 0.92
C GLU A 5 -15.96 6.53 0.45
N MET A 6 -14.74 6.15 0.83
CA MET A 6 -13.51 6.89 0.59
C MET A 6 -12.49 6.14 -0.27
N MET A 7 -12.59 4.81 -0.35
CA MET A 7 -11.62 4.00 -1.10
C MET A 7 -11.68 4.25 -2.60
N THR A 8 -10.56 4.06 -3.27
CA THR A 8 -10.54 3.87 -4.72
C THR A 8 -10.95 2.44 -5.01
N ALA A 9 -12.08 2.26 -5.68
CA ALA A 9 -12.61 0.94 -6.03
C ALA A 9 -11.86 0.33 -7.21
N ASN A 10 -11.81 -1.00 -7.27
CA ASN A 10 -11.18 -1.78 -8.34
C ASN A 10 -9.76 -1.29 -8.65
N PRO A 11 -8.85 -1.28 -7.67
CA PRO A 11 -7.49 -0.81 -7.89
C PRO A 11 -6.76 -1.71 -8.87
N VAL A 12 -5.80 -1.13 -9.58
CA VAL A 12 -4.86 -1.89 -10.38
C VAL A 12 -4.04 -2.79 -9.45
N CYS A 13 -3.96 -4.07 -9.78
CA CYS A 13 -3.15 -5.05 -9.08
C CYS A 13 -2.14 -5.68 -10.05
N CYS A 14 -1.09 -6.24 -9.50
CA CYS A 14 -0.15 -7.08 -10.24
C CYS A 14 -0.06 -8.46 -9.58
N THR A 15 0.63 -9.39 -10.21
CA THR A 15 0.95 -10.69 -9.65
C THR A 15 2.43 -10.76 -9.27
N SER A 16 2.84 -11.79 -8.54
CA SER A 16 4.23 -11.93 -8.08
C SER A 16 5.26 -12.00 -9.22
N ASP A 17 4.86 -12.50 -10.38
CA ASP A 17 5.70 -12.63 -11.58
C ASP A 17 5.65 -11.41 -12.53
N THR A 18 4.85 -10.40 -12.21
CA THR A 18 4.83 -9.15 -12.98
C THR A 18 6.20 -8.48 -12.90
N SER A 19 6.77 -8.12 -14.06
CA SER A 19 8.07 -7.44 -14.10
C SER A 19 8.03 -6.09 -13.41
N LEU A 20 9.10 -5.68 -12.78
CA LEU A 20 9.18 -4.35 -12.15
C LEU A 20 9.03 -3.20 -13.16
N PRO A 21 9.53 -3.28 -14.40
CA PRO A 21 9.18 -2.27 -15.41
C PRO A 21 7.68 -2.14 -15.65
N ASP A 22 6.95 -3.25 -15.68
CA ASP A 22 5.48 -3.22 -15.84
C ASP A 22 4.78 -2.66 -14.61
N VAL A 23 5.25 -3.01 -13.40
CA VAL A 23 4.76 -2.39 -12.15
C VAL A 23 4.96 -0.87 -12.18
N ALA A 24 6.15 -0.43 -12.58
CA ALA A 24 6.46 1.01 -12.68
C ALA A 24 5.57 1.73 -13.70
N ARG A 25 5.26 1.10 -14.84
CA ARG A 25 4.33 1.64 -15.83
C ARG A 25 2.92 1.76 -15.29
N LEU A 26 2.45 0.77 -14.52
CA LEU A 26 1.15 0.83 -13.84
C LEU A 26 1.10 2.02 -12.86
N MET A 27 2.15 2.23 -12.10
CA MET A 27 2.26 3.39 -11.19
C MET A 27 2.17 4.71 -11.94
N THR A 28 2.83 4.81 -13.07
CA THR A 28 2.82 6.02 -13.91
C THR A 28 1.43 6.27 -14.50
N VAL A 29 0.82 5.26 -15.11
CA VAL A 29 -0.50 5.37 -15.77
C VAL A 29 -1.60 5.68 -14.77
N LYS A 30 -1.54 5.10 -13.57
CA LYS A 30 -2.56 5.28 -12.52
C LYS A 30 -2.23 6.38 -11.52
N ASP A 31 -1.10 7.05 -11.69
CA ASP A 31 -0.62 8.10 -10.78
C ASP A 31 -0.66 7.65 -9.31
N CYS A 32 -0.04 6.52 -9.04
CA CYS A 32 0.00 5.95 -7.69
C CYS A 32 1.38 5.40 -7.36
N GLY A 33 1.72 5.34 -6.08
CA GLY A 33 3.01 4.85 -5.59
C GLY A 33 2.93 3.48 -4.89
N GLU A 34 1.79 2.78 -4.97
CA GLU A 34 1.60 1.46 -4.39
C GLU A 34 0.68 0.62 -5.25
N ILE A 35 1.11 -0.60 -5.52
CA ILE A 35 0.34 -1.59 -6.28
C ILE A 35 0.17 -2.84 -5.40
N PRO A 36 -1.07 -3.27 -5.11
CA PRO A 36 -1.29 -4.56 -4.46
C PRO A 36 -0.82 -5.70 -5.35
N VAL A 37 -0.13 -6.66 -4.74
CA VAL A 37 0.27 -7.91 -5.39
C VAL A 37 -0.73 -8.98 -4.99
N VAL A 38 -1.41 -9.57 -5.96
CA VAL A 38 -2.43 -10.60 -5.76
C VAL A 38 -1.94 -11.96 -6.22
N GLU A 39 -2.53 -13.02 -5.68
CA GLU A 39 -2.18 -14.39 -6.01
C GLU A 39 -2.42 -14.68 -7.50
N ASP A 40 -3.60 -14.28 -7.98
CA ASP A 40 -3.97 -14.33 -9.40
C ASP A 40 -5.03 -13.25 -9.72
N THR A 41 -5.26 -13.03 -11.01
CA THR A 41 -6.17 -11.98 -11.48
C THR A 41 -7.66 -12.32 -11.31
N VAL A 42 -8.00 -13.57 -11.02
CA VAL A 42 -9.38 -14.03 -10.82
C VAL A 42 -9.77 -13.91 -9.36
N SER A 43 -9.02 -14.56 -8.45
CA SER A 43 -9.29 -14.51 -7.02
C SER A 43 -8.98 -13.15 -6.39
N ARG A 44 -7.96 -12.47 -6.90
CA ARG A 44 -7.48 -11.16 -6.43
C ARG A 44 -7.13 -11.15 -4.93
N LEU A 45 -6.70 -12.30 -4.40
CA LEU A 45 -6.26 -12.41 -3.01
C LEU A 45 -4.92 -11.69 -2.84
N PRO A 46 -4.84 -10.62 -2.03
CA PRO A 46 -3.59 -9.89 -1.86
C PRO A 46 -2.59 -10.72 -1.06
N ILE A 47 -1.37 -10.80 -1.57
CA ILE A 47 -0.25 -11.50 -0.95
C ILE A 47 0.88 -10.57 -0.54
N GLY A 48 0.85 -9.32 -0.97
CA GLY A 48 1.82 -8.30 -0.64
C GLY A 48 1.47 -6.98 -1.30
N VAL A 49 2.34 -6.00 -1.14
CA VAL A 49 2.27 -4.71 -1.81
C VAL A 49 3.66 -4.33 -2.33
N VAL A 50 3.69 -3.62 -3.45
CA VAL A 50 4.92 -3.02 -3.98
C VAL A 50 4.73 -1.52 -4.01
N THR A 51 5.66 -0.78 -3.38
CA THR A 51 5.72 0.67 -3.45
C THR A 51 6.87 1.12 -4.34
N ASP A 52 6.81 2.36 -4.82
CA ASP A 52 7.92 3.00 -5.52
C ASP A 52 9.19 3.02 -4.65
N ARG A 53 9.04 3.25 -3.35
CA ARG A 53 10.15 3.15 -2.40
C ARG A 53 10.74 1.74 -2.31
N ASP A 54 9.90 0.69 -2.30
CA ASP A 54 10.36 -0.70 -2.31
C ASP A 54 11.24 -0.99 -3.53
N ILE A 55 10.82 -0.52 -4.70
CA ILE A 55 11.58 -0.70 -5.94
C ILE A 55 12.97 -0.07 -5.82
N VAL A 56 13.05 1.16 -5.33
CA VAL A 56 14.33 1.86 -5.19
C VAL A 56 15.20 1.23 -4.10
N CYS A 57 14.64 1.00 -2.91
CA CYS A 57 15.41 0.60 -1.73
C CYS A 57 15.79 -0.87 -1.71
N ARG A 58 15.00 -1.73 -2.38
CA ARG A 58 15.26 -3.18 -2.40
C ARG A 58 15.98 -3.65 -3.66
N THR A 59 16.15 -2.79 -4.65
CA THR A 59 16.87 -3.12 -5.88
C THR A 59 18.10 -2.25 -6.05
N ILE A 60 17.97 -1.00 -6.45
CA ILE A 60 19.08 -0.09 -6.75
C ILE A 60 20.01 0.07 -5.55
N ALA A 61 19.46 0.25 -4.34
CA ALA A 61 20.25 0.39 -3.12
C ALA A 61 21.06 -0.87 -2.76
N ASN A 62 20.71 -2.03 -3.31
CA ASN A 62 21.40 -3.30 -3.14
C ASN A 62 22.22 -3.71 -4.39
N ASP A 63 22.50 -2.78 -5.29
CA ASP A 63 23.23 -3.01 -6.54
C ASP A 63 22.54 -4.04 -7.48
N LEU A 64 21.23 -4.19 -7.37
CA LEU A 64 20.43 -5.02 -8.24
C LEU A 64 19.82 -4.20 -9.38
N ASN A 65 19.74 -4.80 -10.57
CA ASN A 65 19.10 -4.15 -11.71
C ASN A 65 17.57 -4.42 -11.69
N PRO A 66 16.73 -3.41 -11.39
CA PRO A 66 15.29 -3.59 -11.33
C PRO A 66 14.66 -4.01 -12.66
N LEU A 67 15.32 -3.75 -13.79
CA LEU A 67 14.80 -4.13 -15.10
C LEU A 67 14.69 -5.65 -15.31
N ASN A 68 15.43 -6.44 -14.51
CA ASN A 68 15.47 -7.90 -14.60
C ASN A 68 14.71 -8.60 -13.45
N LEU A 69 14.00 -7.84 -12.63
CA LEU A 69 13.33 -8.35 -11.42
C LEU A 69 11.80 -8.29 -11.56
N THR A 70 11.13 -8.98 -10.64
CA THR A 70 9.66 -9.05 -10.58
C THR A 70 9.12 -8.47 -9.27
N ALA A 71 7.80 -8.34 -9.18
CA ALA A 71 7.14 -7.88 -7.96
C ALA A 71 7.52 -8.72 -6.74
N ALA A 72 7.66 -10.05 -6.91
CA ALA A 72 8.09 -10.95 -5.84
C ALA A 72 9.42 -10.56 -5.21
N ASP A 73 10.33 -9.98 -6.00
CA ASP A 73 11.67 -9.63 -5.53
C ASP A 73 11.69 -8.43 -4.58
N CYS A 74 10.67 -7.58 -4.62
CA CYS A 74 10.64 -6.38 -3.79
C CYS A 74 9.34 -6.10 -3.05
N MET A 75 8.30 -6.95 -3.19
CA MET A 75 7.07 -6.75 -2.45
C MET A 75 7.25 -6.87 -0.93
N SER A 76 6.47 -6.10 -0.19
CA SER A 76 6.42 -6.14 1.27
C SER A 76 5.37 -7.13 1.75
N LYS A 77 5.73 -7.91 2.78
CA LYS A 77 4.88 -8.88 3.51
C LYS A 77 5.16 -8.78 5.01
N PRO A 78 4.25 -9.20 5.90
CA PRO A 78 2.87 -9.58 5.64
C PRO A 78 2.02 -8.38 5.22
N ILE A 79 0.92 -8.64 4.53
CA ILE A 79 0.00 -7.60 4.10
C ILE A 79 -0.97 -7.24 5.22
N VAL A 80 -1.22 -5.93 5.40
CA VAL A 80 -2.29 -5.40 6.24
C VAL A 80 -3.47 -5.06 5.34
N THR A 81 -4.66 -5.50 5.68
CA THR A 81 -5.88 -5.23 4.93
C THR A 81 -7.00 -4.72 5.85
N VAL A 82 -7.96 -4.02 5.26
CA VAL A 82 -9.18 -3.57 5.93
C VAL A 82 -10.40 -4.01 5.11
N THR A 83 -11.59 -3.89 5.68
CA THR A 83 -12.84 -4.25 5.00
C THR A 83 -13.62 -3.01 4.57
N PRO A 84 -14.49 -3.10 3.54
CA PRO A 84 -15.28 -1.98 3.07
C PRO A 84 -16.18 -1.34 4.14
N ASP A 85 -16.70 -2.15 5.05
CA ASP A 85 -17.63 -1.71 6.08
C ASP A 85 -16.95 -1.24 7.38
N MET A 86 -15.62 -1.35 7.46
CA MET A 86 -14.85 -0.82 8.58
C MET A 86 -15.03 0.69 8.71
N SER A 87 -15.08 1.20 9.95
CA SER A 87 -15.12 2.64 10.19
C SER A 87 -13.80 3.31 9.79
N LEU A 88 -13.87 4.57 9.36
CA LEU A 88 -12.66 5.33 9.05
C LEU A 88 -11.76 5.50 10.27
N GLU A 89 -12.34 5.69 11.46
CA GLU A 89 -11.57 5.81 12.70
C GLU A 89 -10.72 4.55 12.96
N GLU A 90 -11.30 3.38 12.77
CA GLU A 90 -10.56 2.13 12.95
C GLU A 90 -9.51 1.93 11.86
N CYS A 91 -9.83 2.27 10.62
CA CYS A 91 -8.85 2.26 9.52
C CYS A 91 -7.66 3.18 9.81
N CYS A 92 -7.92 4.40 10.30
CA CYS A 92 -6.89 5.35 10.70
C CYS A 92 -6.01 4.78 11.82
N ARG A 93 -6.60 4.16 12.83
CA ARG A 93 -5.88 3.53 13.93
C ARG A 93 -4.93 2.44 13.42
N ILE A 94 -5.39 1.61 12.48
CA ILE A 94 -4.54 0.58 11.86
C ILE A 94 -3.38 1.22 11.10
N MET A 95 -3.63 2.29 10.33
CA MET A 95 -2.58 3.01 9.61
C MET A 95 -1.54 3.61 10.58
N GLU A 96 -1.98 4.19 11.69
CA GLU A 96 -1.10 4.74 12.73
C GLU A 96 -0.26 3.64 13.39
N GLU A 97 -0.90 2.57 13.86
CA GLU A 97 -0.22 1.46 14.54
C GLU A 97 0.80 0.76 13.64
N ARG A 98 0.52 0.68 12.36
CA ARG A 98 1.38 0.00 11.38
C ARG A 98 2.32 0.94 10.64
N LEU A 99 2.23 2.25 10.86
CA LEU A 99 3.02 3.28 10.18
C LEU A 99 2.93 3.18 8.64
N ILE A 100 1.74 2.91 8.14
CA ILE A 100 1.44 2.78 6.71
C ILE A 100 0.53 3.90 6.22
N ARG A 101 0.70 4.30 4.97
CA ARG A 101 -0.04 5.41 4.35
C ARG A 101 -1.12 4.96 3.38
N ARG A 102 -1.15 3.68 3.06
CA ARG A 102 -2.13 3.05 2.18
C ARG A 102 -2.40 1.65 2.66
N VAL A 103 -3.63 1.19 2.45
CA VAL A 103 -4.01 -0.17 2.83
C VAL A 103 -5.00 -0.72 1.82
N PRO A 104 -4.78 -1.94 1.33
CA PRO A 104 -5.75 -2.63 0.49
C PRO A 104 -7.04 -2.96 1.25
N VAL A 105 -8.15 -2.85 0.54
CA VAL A 105 -9.49 -3.18 1.05
C VAL A 105 -9.93 -4.50 0.44
N VAL A 106 -10.32 -5.44 1.27
CA VAL A 106 -10.71 -6.79 0.85
C VAL A 106 -12.17 -7.07 1.20
N ASP A 107 -12.85 -7.79 0.34
CA ASP A 107 -14.21 -8.26 0.58
C ASP A 107 -14.25 -9.50 1.49
N GLU A 108 -15.44 -10.07 1.68
CA GLU A 108 -15.66 -11.28 2.51
C GLU A 108 -14.89 -12.51 2.02
N ARG A 109 -14.55 -12.56 0.73
CA ARG A 109 -13.74 -13.62 0.12
C ARG A 109 -12.24 -13.39 0.23
N GLY A 110 -11.85 -12.21 0.77
CA GLY A 110 -10.47 -11.77 0.82
C GLY A 110 -9.96 -11.13 -0.48
N ALA A 111 -10.81 -10.98 -1.49
CA ALA A 111 -10.42 -10.37 -2.76
C ALA A 111 -10.21 -8.86 -2.62
N CYS A 112 -9.15 -8.34 -3.24
CA CYS A 112 -8.86 -6.91 -3.25
C CYS A 112 -9.91 -6.16 -4.09
N VAL A 113 -10.76 -5.39 -3.43
CA VAL A 113 -11.84 -4.61 -4.04
C VAL A 113 -11.60 -3.11 -4.00
N GLY A 114 -10.62 -2.68 -3.24
CA GLY A 114 -10.29 -1.27 -3.09
C GLY A 114 -8.89 -1.04 -2.55
N ILE A 115 -8.51 0.22 -2.54
CA ILE A 115 -7.36 0.71 -1.80
C ILE A 115 -7.75 2.06 -1.18
N ILE A 116 -7.36 2.28 0.06
CA ILE A 116 -7.57 3.55 0.74
C ILE A 116 -6.24 4.13 1.17
N SER A 117 -6.05 5.41 0.94
CA SER A 117 -4.84 6.12 1.30
C SER A 117 -5.11 7.21 2.34
N LEU A 118 -4.06 7.59 3.04
CA LEU A 118 -4.11 8.74 3.93
C LEU A 118 -4.54 10.02 3.19
N ALA A 119 -4.15 10.15 1.91
CA ALA A 119 -4.56 11.27 1.08
C ALA A 119 -6.08 11.27 0.82
N ASP A 120 -6.68 10.10 0.58
CA ASP A 120 -8.14 9.99 0.41
C ASP A 120 -8.87 10.46 1.66
N ILE A 121 -8.40 10.04 2.82
CA ILE A 121 -8.96 10.43 4.11
C ILE A 121 -8.80 11.95 4.33
N ALA A 122 -7.62 12.50 4.03
CA ALA A 122 -7.32 13.92 4.21
C ALA A 122 -8.19 14.84 3.33
N LEU A 123 -8.53 14.39 2.12
CA LEU A 123 -9.38 15.15 1.20
C LEU A 123 -10.84 15.26 1.67
N HIS A 124 -11.31 14.30 2.47
CA HIS A 124 -12.70 14.17 2.84
C HIS A 124 -12.99 14.42 4.33
N THR A 125 -11.95 14.50 5.16
CA THR A 125 -12.08 14.77 6.59
C THR A 125 -11.54 16.15 6.96
N GLY A 126 -11.96 16.67 8.11
CA GLY A 126 -11.44 17.96 8.58
C GLY A 126 -9.92 17.94 8.81
N LYS A 127 -9.29 19.11 8.64
CA LYS A 127 -7.83 19.29 8.75
C LYS A 127 -7.21 18.72 10.03
N ASN A 128 -7.94 18.69 11.13
CA ASN A 128 -7.43 18.23 12.42
C ASN A 128 -7.20 16.71 12.46
N VAL A 129 -8.12 15.92 11.91
CA VAL A 129 -8.01 14.45 11.85
C VAL A 129 -6.89 14.05 10.89
N ALA A 130 -6.91 14.62 9.68
CA ALA A 130 -5.88 14.38 8.68
C ALA A 130 -4.48 14.75 9.19
N GLY A 131 -4.35 15.91 9.85
CA GLY A 131 -3.07 16.38 10.38
C GLY A 131 -2.50 15.47 11.47
N HIS A 132 -3.35 14.93 12.33
CA HIS A 132 -2.93 13.97 13.36
C HIS A 132 -2.38 12.67 12.75
N ILE A 133 -3.12 12.09 11.81
CA ILE A 133 -2.72 10.84 11.14
C ILE A 133 -1.42 11.03 10.34
N VAL A 134 -1.28 12.12 9.59
CA VAL A 134 -0.06 12.43 8.84
C VAL A 134 1.14 12.54 9.77
N ARG A 135 0.97 13.17 10.93
CA ARG A 135 2.02 13.29 11.92
C ARG A 135 2.45 11.93 12.46
N GLU A 136 1.51 11.11 12.90
CA GLU A 136 1.80 9.77 13.47
C GLU A 136 2.52 8.85 12.47
N VAL A 137 2.02 8.75 11.23
CA VAL A 137 2.64 7.88 10.21
C VAL A 137 3.93 8.46 9.62
N SER A 138 4.23 9.73 9.88
CA SER A 138 5.43 10.40 9.39
C SER A 138 6.54 10.49 10.44
N GLU A 139 6.26 10.13 11.69
CA GLU A 139 7.29 10.08 12.72
C GLU A 139 8.35 9.02 12.38
N PRO A 140 9.65 9.37 12.46
CA PRO A 140 10.71 8.39 12.22
C PRO A 140 10.64 7.26 13.24
N THR A 141 10.69 6.03 12.80
CA THR A 141 10.88 4.88 13.69
C THR A 141 12.36 4.88 14.14
N LEU A 142 12.63 5.47 15.28
CA LEU A 142 13.98 5.56 15.84
C LEU A 142 14.70 4.20 15.94
N THR A 143 13.95 3.13 16.08
CA THR A 143 14.47 1.77 16.12
C THR A 143 15.01 1.29 14.77
N ALA A 144 14.48 1.76 13.64
CA ALA A 144 14.96 1.38 12.32
C ALA A 144 16.29 2.07 11.97
N SER A 145 16.53 3.30 12.44
CA SER A 145 17.78 4.01 12.20
C SER A 145 18.93 3.51 13.04
N ALA A 146 18.67 2.96 14.22
CA ALA A 146 19.69 2.38 15.09
C ALA A 146 20.19 1.01 14.60
N ALA A 147 19.40 0.28 13.81
CA ALA A 147 19.75 -1.04 13.28
C ALA A 147 20.52 -0.97 11.95
N SER A 148 20.64 0.19 11.33
CA SER A 148 21.27 0.37 10.00
C SER A 148 22.67 1.03 10.07
N VAL A 149 23.23 1.14 11.27
CA VAL A 149 24.60 1.68 11.46
C VAL A 149 25.58 0.56 11.73
#